data_72417c9470bd1fdac1bc95679722976c
#
_entry.id   72417c9470bd1fdac1bc95679722976c
#
_cell.length_a   1.000
_cell.length_b   1.000
_cell.length_c   1.000
_cell.angle_alpha   90.00
_cell.angle_beta   90.00
_cell.angle_gamma   90.00
#
_symmetry.space_group_name_H-M   'P 1'
#
loop_
_entity.id
_entity.type
_entity.pdbx_description
1 polymer ?
#
loop_
_entity_poly.entity_id
_entity_poly.type
_entity_poly.pdbx_seq_one_letter_code
_entity_poly.pdbx_strand_id
1 'polypeptide(L)'
;MKGLKAILPMLLAGNLYGISGNDILIKVDSVMNAPKDRKTLMKMTLIDEKGNEKVRTAESYQKGKDKRLIKFISPADQKGVSFLALPNDVMYVYFPAFRSVRRVASHIKYQEFAGTDLTYNDLGSFGYSKDYNAEIVGEDDVSYILKLTPKPGTDKPYSYLKMWVDKKTFLPQKVEHYDKSGSLWKVMRIEGVKNIKGYNIPYKISVENVKKKHKTIMEFENMEVDVGLSDDIFTVSYMRR
;
A
#
# COMPACT_ATOMS: atom_id res chain seq x y z
N MET A 1 -69.07 27.40 15.26
CA MET A 1 -68.34 26.32 14.61
C MET A 1 -66.86 26.74 14.51
N LYS A 2 -65.99 26.23 15.38
CA LYS A 2 -64.57 26.61 15.45
C LYS A 2 -63.76 25.57 14.67
N GLY A 3 -63.10 25.97 13.58
CA GLY A 3 -62.26 25.13 12.75
C GLY A 3 -60.97 24.77 13.46
N LEU A 4 -60.77 23.46 13.69
CA LEU A 4 -59.55 22.89 14.23
C LEU A 4 -58.49 22.80 13.11
N LYS A 5 -57.45 23.64 13.17
CA LYS A 5 -56.29 23.53 12.25
C LYS A 5 -55.40 22.40 12.73
N ALA A 6 -55.34 21.32 11.99
CA ALA A 6 -54.40 20.23 12.20
C ALA A 6 -53.01 20.71 11.82
N ILE A 7 -52.09 20.74 12.78
CA ILE A 7 -50.65 20.98 12.57
C ILE A 7 -50.04 19.60 12.25
N LEU A 8 -49.64 19.44 11.00
CA LEU A 8 -48.87 18.26 10.52
C LEU A 8 -47.42 18.41 11.00
N PRO A 9 -46.88 17.43 11.78
CA PRO A 9 -45.46 17.50 12.16
C PRO A 9 -44.58 17.26 10.93
N MET A 10 -43.79 18.27 10.58
CA MET A 10 -42.75 18.19 9.56
C MET A 10 -41.63 17.27 10.13
N LEU A 11 -41.64 16.02 9.75
CA LEU A 11 -40.54 15.10 10.00
C LEU A 11 -39.30 15.63 9.28
N LEU A 12 -38.39 16.25 10.04
CA LEU A 12 -37.03 16.51 9.64
C LEU A 12 -36.36 15.13 9.44
N ALA A 13 -36.34 14.65 8.20
CA ALA A 13 -35.47 13.56 7.82
C ALA A 13 -34.04 14.08 7.94
N GLY A 14 -33.42 13.88 9.11
CA GLY A 14 -31.99 14.06 9.30
C GLY A 14 -31.28 13.16 8.31
N ASN A 15 -30.56 13.74 7.38
CA ASN A 15 -29.67 13.00 6.48
C ASN A 15 -28.60 12.31 7.34
N LEU A 16 -28.85 11.07 7.72
CA LEU A 16 -27.85 10.13 8.19
C LEU A 16 -27.01 9.74 6.97
N TYR A 17 -26.16 10.66 6.49
CA TYR A 17 -25.09 10.29 5.56
C TYR A 17 -24.08 9.48 6.38
N GLY A 18 -24.21 8.17 6.37
CA GLY A 18 -23.16 7.28 6.81
C GLY A 18 -21.90 7.54 5.99
N ILE A 19 -20.72 7.27 6.55
CA ILE A 19 -19.44 7.39 5.84
C ILE A 19 -19.47 6.56 4.55
N SER A 20 -19.08 7.13 3.40
CA SER A 20 -19.04 6.41 2.13
C SER A 20 -17.78 5.53 2.01
N GLY A 21 -17.82 4.52 1.13
CA GLY A 21 -16.63 3.70 0.84
C GLY A 21 -15.45 4.54 0.33
N ASN A 22 -15.70 5.56 -0.49
CA ASN A 22 -14.66 6.47 -0.97
C ASN A 22 -14.07 7.32 0.16
N ASP A 23 -14.88 7.79 1.11
CA ASP A 23 -14.38 8.54 2.27
C ASP A 23 -13.50 7.67 3.17
N ILE A 24 -13.89 6.39 3.37
CA ILE A 24 -13.06 5.43 4.10
C ILE A 24 -11.73 5.23 3.37
N LEU A 25 -11.76 5.07 2.05
CA LEU A 25 -10.54 4.86 1.25
C LEU A 25 -9.60 6.06 1.30
N ILE A 26 -10.12 7.28 1.29
CA ILE A 26 -9.32 8.51 1.48
C ILE A 26 -8.68 8.53 2.88
N LYS A 27 -9.41 8.09 3.91
CA LYS A 27 -8.85 7.99 5.27
C LYS A 27 -7.75 6.92 5.34
N VAL A 28 -7.93 5.77 4.68
CA VAL A 28 -6.88 4.73 4.54
C VAL A 28 -5.60 5.34 3.96
N ASP A 29 -5.70 6.04 2.84
CA ASP A 29 -4.54 6.69 2.22
C ASP A 29 -3.89 7.73 3.14
N SER A 30 -4.71 8.49 3.87
CA SER A 30 -4.24 9.50 4.81
C SER A 30 -3.45 8.88 5.96
N VAL A 31 -3.97 7.82 6.61
CA VAL A 31 -3.28 7.19 7.75
C VAL A 31 -2.04 6.42 7.33
N MET A 32 -2.06 5.80 6.17
CA MET A 32 -0.89 5.09 5.62
C MET A 32 0.28 6.02 5.28
N ASN A 33 -0.01 7.30 5.01
CA ASN A 33 0.98 8.32 4.65
C ASN A 33 1.05 9.48 5.66
N ALA A 34 0.58 9.29 6.89
CA ALA A 34 0.49 10.33 7.91
C ALA A 34 1.85 10.94 8.32
N PRO A 35 2.96 10.19 8.50
CA PRO A 35 4.27 10.78 8.73
C PRO A 35 4.76 11.61 7.53
N LYS A 36 5.39 12.78 7.79
CA LYS A 36 5.99 13.63 6.75
C LYS A 36 7.11 12.90 6.03
N ASP A 37 7.88 12.12 6.77
CA ASP A 37 8.88 11.21 6.23
C ASP A 37 9.10 10.03 7.19
N ARG A 38 9.70 8.96 6.67
CA ARG A 38 10.11 7.80 7.45
C ARG A 38 11.35 7.13 6.87
N LYS A 39 12.18 6.62 7.78
CA LYS A 39 13.36 5.80 7.50
C LYS A 39 13.23 4.51 8.30
N THR A 40 13.57 3.37 7.70
CA THR A 40 13.48 2.06 8.37
C THR A 40 14.42 1.07 7.74
N LEU A 41 14.86 0.10 8.54
CA LEU A 41 15.47 -1.13 8.04
C LEU A 41 14.33 -2.11 7.75
N MET A 42 14.31 -2.70 6.56
CA MET A 42 13.28 -3.63 6.12
C MET A 42 13.92 -5.00 5.89
N LYS A 43 13.50 -5.98 6.66
CA LYS A 43 13.82 -7.39 6.43
C LYS A 43 12.71 -8.00 5.58
N MET A 44 13.09 -8.63 4.47
CA MET A 44 12.19 -9.36 3.59
C MET A 44 12.52 -10.85 3.63
N THR A 45 11.54 -11.67 3.98
CA THR A 45 11.64 -13.14 3.90
C THR A 45 10.75 -13.61 2.76
N LEU A 46 11.36 -14.24 1.76
CA LEU A 46 10.69 -14.83 0.60
C LEU A 46 10.58 -16.33 0.82
N ILE A 47 9.37 -16.88 0.77
CA ILE A 47 9.08 -18.29 1.06
C ILE A 47 8.48 -18.91 -0.20
N ASP A 48 9.13 -19.92 -0.76
CA ASP A 48 8.64 -20.64 -1.94
C ASP A 48 7.62 -21.75 -1.58
N GLU A 49 7.05 -22.40 -2.60
CA GLU A 49 6.04 -23.46 -2.43
C GLU A 49 6.56 -24.69 -1.63
N LYS A 50 7.89 -24.86 -1.54
CA LYS A 50 8.53 -25.94 -0.79
C LYS A 50 8.89 -25.53 0.63
N GLY A 51 8.63 -24.27 1.00
CA GLY A 51 8.98 -23.71 2.30
C GLY A 51 10.45 -23.25 2.42
N ASN A 52 11.21 -23.19 1.32
CA ASN A 52 12.56 -22.65 1.35
C ASN A 52 12.49 -21.14 1.54
N GLU A 53 13.34 -20.60 2.41
CA GLU A 53 13.39 -19.19 2.73
C GLU A 53 14.62 -18.50 2.13
N LYS A 54 14.41 -17.29 1.59
CA LYS A 54 15.47 -16.37 1.21
C LYS A 54 15.25 -15.05 1.93
N VAL A 55 16.25 -14.62 2.69
CA VAL A 55 16.18 -13.37 3.47
C VAL A 55 16.97 -12.27 2.77
N ARG A 56 16.39 -11.10 2.70
CA ARG A 56 17.01 -9.86 2.19
C ARG A 56 16.82 -8.75 3.20
N THR A 57 17.78 -7.86 3.27
CA THR A 57 17.66 -6.64 4.09
C THR A 57 17.83 -5.42 3.20
N ALA A 58 16.99 -4.42 3.42
CA ALA A 58 17.02 -3.17 2.66
C ALA A 58 16.84 -1.97 3.60
N GLU A 59 17.45 -0.86 3.28
CA GLU A 59 17.06 0.45 3.79
C GLU A 59 15.86 0.96 2.99
N SER A 60 14.86 1.48 3.68
CA SER A 60 13.68 2.08 3.06
C SER A 60 13.49 3.50 3.58
N TYR A 61 13.34 4.42 2.64
CA TYR A 61 13.10 5.84 2.87
C TYR A 61 11.82 6.25 2.16
N GLN A 62 10.96 7.00 2.84
CA GLN A 62 9.77 7.58 2.24
C GLN A 62 9.64 9.03 2.69
N LYS A 63 9.27 9.93 1.78
CA LYS A 63 8.93 11.32 2.08
C LYS A 63 7.61 11.67 1.41
N GLY A 64 6.67 12.13 2.24
CA GLY A 64 5.31 12.39 1.79
C GLY A 64 4.64 11.14 1.21
N LYS A 65 3.78 11.38 0.24
CA LYS A 65 2.98 10.36 -0.45
C LYS A 65 3.43 10.10 -1.89
N ASP A 66 4.66 10.50 -2.26
CA ASP A 66 5.10 10.45 -3.66
C ASP A 66 6.60 10.19 -3.86
N LYS A 67 7.38 10.04 -2.76
CA LYS A 67 8.82 9.73 -2.87
C LYS A 67 9.16 8.51 -2.01
N ARG A 68 9.77 7.51 -2.61
CA ARG A 68 10.26 6.31 -1.92
C ARG A 68 11.57 5.82 -2.54
N LEU A 69 12.55 5.52 -1.69
CA LEU A 69 13.76 4.81 -2.06
C LEU A 69 13.85 3.53 -1.23
N ILE A 70 14.09 2.40 -1.89
CA ILE A 70 14.42 1.12 -1.27
C ILE A 70 15.78 0.71 -1.81
N LYS A 71 16.72 0.33 -0.93
CA LYS A 71 18.08 -0.08 -1.30
C LYS A 71 18.47 -1.34 -0.55
N PHE A 72 18.69 -2.43 -1.26
CA PHE A 72 19.14 -3.68 -0.65
C PHE A 72 20.57 -3.54 -0.13
N ILE A 73 20.80 -4.01 1.09
CA ILE A 73 22.12 -4.03 1.74
C ILE A 73 22.64 -5.45 1.96
N SER A 74 21.76 -6.45 1.85
CA SER A 74 22.07 -7.89 2.02
C SER A 74 21.03 -8.73 1.29
N PRO A 75 21.37 -9.94 0.81
CA PRO A 75 22.70 -10.55 0.75
C PRO A 75 23.62 -9.94 -0.32
N ALA A 76 24.84 -10.43 -0.44
CA ALA A 76 25.86 -9.84 -1.31
C ALA A 76 25.46 -9.75 -2.79
N ASP A 77 24.72 -10.73 -3.32
CA ASP A 77 24.21 -10.75 -4.70
C ASP A 77 23.09 -9.72 -4.95
N GLN A 78 22.43 -9.23 -3.90
CA GLN A 78 21.38 -8.21 -3.97
C GLN A 78 21.87 -6.83 -3.55
N LYS A 79 23.04 -6.77 -2.88
CA LYS A 79 23.55 -5.52 -2.31
C LYS A 79 23.67 -4.41 -3.35
N GLY A 80 23.08 -3.24 -3.04
CA GLY A 80 23.08 -2.06 -3.89
C GLY A 80 21.97 -2.03 -4.95
N VAL A 81 21.24 -3.13 -5.20
CA VAL A 81 20.02 -3.06 -6.01
C VAL A 81 19.07 -2.06 -5.35
N SER A 82 18.60 -1.07 -6.11
CA SER A 82 17.79 0.01 -5.57
C SER A 82 16.56 0.28 -6.43
N PHE A 83 15.46 0.62 -5.77
CA PHE A 83 14.21 1.06 -6.38
C PHE A 83 13.89 2.47 -5.92
N LEU A 84 13.61 3.38 -6.86
CA LEU A 84 13.24 4.77 -6.59
C LEU A 84 11.89 5.07 -7.23
N ALA A 85 10.91 5.49 -6.43
CA ALA A 85 9.65 6.04 -6.89
C ALA A 85 9.62 7.55 -6.63
N LEU A 86 9.16 8.30 -7.62
CA LEU A 86 9.05 9.75 -7.65
C LEU A 86 7.63 10.18 -8.06
N PRO A 87 7.25 11.46 -7.89
CA PRO A 87 5.98 11.98 -8.34
C PRO A 87 5.65 11.62 -9.79
N ASN A 88 4.35 11.60 -10.13
CA ASN A 88 3.84 11.32 -11.49
C ASN A 88 4.16 9.90 -12.00
N ASP A 89 4.15 8.90 -11.10
CA ASP A 89 4.39 7.49 -11.40
C ASP A 89 5.75 7.22 -12.09
N VAL A 90 6.75 8.08 -11.84
CA VAL A 90 8.11 7.90 -12.32
C VAL A 90 8.85 6.94 -11.40
N MET A 91 9.34 5.85 -11.95
CA MET A 91 10.05 4.83 -11.19
C MET A 91 11.36 4.45 -11.88
N TYR A 92 12.41 4.19 -11.08
CA TYR A 92 13.72 3.74 -11.53
C TYR A 92 14.18 2.53 -10.75
N VAL A 93 14.97 1.67 -11.38
CA VAL A 93 15.69 0.56 -10.75
C VAL A 93 17.16 0.69 -11.11
N TYR A 94 18.03 0.50 -10.13
CA TYR A 94 19.47 0.39 -10.30
C TYR A 94 19.93 -1.04 -10.06
N PHE A 95 20.74 -1.55 -10.99
CA PHE A 95 21.37 -2.85 -10.91
C PHE A 95 22.89 -2.66 -10.86
N PRO A 96 23.53 -2.83 -9.68
CA PRO A 96 24.98 -2.60 -9.52
C PRO A 96 25.84 -3.48 -10.44
N ALA A 97 25.45 -4.74 -10.64
CA ALA A 97 26.16 -5.68 -11.52
C ALA A 97 26.31 -5.15 -12.96
N PHE A 98 25.35 -4.36 -13.43
CA PHE A 98 25.37 -3.76 -14.76
C PHE A 98 25.71 -2.27 -14.73
N ARG A 99 25.95 -1.67 -13.55
CA ARG A 99 26.10 -0.23 -13.35
C ARG A 99 25.03 0.61 -14.06
N SER A 100 23.83 0.05 -14.20
CA SER A 100 22.76 0.58 -15.05
C SER A 100 21.56 1.01 -14.21
N VAL A 101 21.09 2.23 -14.44
CA VAL A 101 19.79 2.71 -13.98
C VAL A 101 18.81 2.58 -15.14
N ARG A 102 17.66 1.96 -14.88
CA ARG A 102 16.58 1.81 -15.85
C ARG A 102 15.31 2.44 -15.33
N ARG A 103 14.64 3.20 -16.19
CA ARG A 103 13.28 3.66 -15.90
C ARG A 103 12.32 2.48 -16.06
N VAL A 104 11.42 2.30 -15.12
CA VAL A 104 10.36 1.30 -15.18
C VAL A 104 9.34 1.74 -16.23
N ALA A 105 9.24 1.01 -17.33
CA ALA A 105 8.28 1.30 -18.38
C ALA A 105 6.86 0.87 -17.95
N SER A 106 5.82 1.49 -18.51
CA SER A 106 4.43 1.24 -18.14
C SER A 106 4.02 -0.23 -18.28
N HIS A 107 4.49 -0.93 -19.32
CA HIS A 107 4.15 -2.34 -19.56
C HIS A 107 4.80 -3.32 -18.59
N ILE A 108 5.86 -2.92 -17.85
CA ILE A 108 6.54 -3.78 -16.86
C ILE A 108 6.19 -3.42 -15.41
N LYS A 109 5.47 -2.34 -15.17
CA LYS A 109 5.17 -1.87 -13.79
C LYS A 109 4.41 -2.89 -12.94
N TYR A 110 3.73 -3.85 -13.55
CA TYR A 110 3.02 -4.94 -12.87
C TYR A 110 3.81 -6.25 -12.80
N GLN A 111 5.06 -6.26 -13.27
CA GLN A 111 5.96 -7.39 -13.03
C GLN A 111 6.46 -7.37 -11.58
N GLU A 112 6.73 -8.55 -11.06
CA GLU A 112 7.27 -8.72 -9.71
C GLU A 112 8.69 -8.16 -9.60
N PHE A 113 8.93 -7.41 -8.52
CA PHE A 113 10.24 -6.84 -8.25
C PHE A 113 11.14 -7.85 -7.54
N ALA A 114 12.29 -8.13 -8.14
CA ALA A 114 13.38 -8.91 -7.52
C ALA A 114 12.92 -10.27 -6.93
N GLY A 115 11.91 -10.92 -7.54
CA GLY A 115 11.37 -12.21 -7.10
C GLY A 115 10.52 -12.15 -5.82
N THR A 116 10.11 -10.97 -5.38
CA THR A 116 9.09 -10.78 -4.33
C THR A 116 7.69 -10.89 -4.94
N ASP A 117 6.66 -11.03 -4.09
CA ASP A 117 5.26 -10.98 -4.53
C ASP A 117 4.73 -9.54 -4.73
N LEU A 118 5.61 -8.56 -4.62
CA LEU A 118 5.33 -7.15 -4.87
C LEU A 118 5.72 -6.78 -6.29
N THR A 119 4.83 -6.06 -6.97
CA THR A 119 5.14 -5.47 -8.27
C THR A 119 5.86 -4.13 -8.11
N TYR A 120 6.47 -3.61 -9.20
CA TYR A 120 6.99 -2.23 -9.19
C TYR A 120 5.90 -1.22 -8.83
N ASN A 121 4.65 -1.45 -9.31
CA ASN A 121 3.52 -0.61 -8.97
C ASN A 121 3.16 -0.68 -7.49
N ASP A 122 3.21 -1.86 -6.86
CA ASP A 122 2.92 -2.00 -5.42
C ASP A 122 3.96 -1.22 -4.59
N LEU A 123 5.24 -1.26 -4.99
CA LEU A 123 6.30 -0.51 -4.34
C LEU A 123 6.23 1.00 -4.60
N GLY A 124 5.76 1.42 -5.78
CA GLY A 124 5.65 2.82 -6.17
C GLY A 124 4.30 3.47 -5.83
N SER A 125 3.31 2.70 -5.39
CA SER A 125 2.00 3.22 -5.02
C SER A 125 2.00 3.71 -3.56
N PHE A 126 1.35 4.85 -3.33
CA PHE A 126 1.23 5.48 -2.02
C PHE A 126 -0.21 5.55 -1.52
N GLY A 127 -1.15 5.01 -2.25
CA GLY A 127 -2.56 4.99 -1.90
C GLY A 127 -3.43 4.32 -2.94
N TYR A 128 -4.70 4.20 -2.60
CA TYR A 128 -5.69 3.52 -3.42
C TYR A 128 -6.70 4.49 -4.04
N SER A 129 -7.04 5.59 -3.35
CA SER A 129 -8.14 6.49 -3.75
C SER A 129 -7.90 7.20 -5.09
N LYS A 130 -6.65 7.34 -5.52
CA LYS A 130 -6.29 7.86 -6.84
C LYS A 130 -6.83 6.97 -7.96
N ASP A 131 -6.70 5.65 -7.80
CA ASP A 131 -6.87 4.67 -8.87
C ASP A 131 -8.15 3.84 -8.76
N TYR A 132 -8.84 3.85 -7.60
CA TYR A 132 -9.99 3.00 -7.33
C TYR A 132 -11.18 3.82 -6.82
N ASN A 133 -12.38 3.35 -7.17
CA ASN A 133 -13.64 3.68 -6.48
C ASN A 133 -13.91 2.60 -5.44
N ALA A 134 -14.45 2.99 -4.27
CA ALA A 134 -14.72 2.09 -3.18
C ALA A 134 -16.21 2.06 -2.82
N GLU A 135 -16.73 0.85 -2.67
CA GLU A 135 -18.08 0.56 -2.17
C GLU A 135 -17.98 -0.24 -0.87
N ILE A 136 -18.80 0.08 0.13
CA ILE A 136 -18.95 -0.76 1.33
C ILE A 136 -19.80 -1.96 0.93
N VAL A 137 -19.21 -3.16 0.97
CA VAL A 137 -19.91 -4.41 0.64
C VAL A 137 -20.22 -5.26 1.87
N GLY A 138 -19.84 -4.80 3.05
CA GLY A 138 -20.11 -5.40 4.35
C GLY A 138 -19.35 -4.69 5.45
N GLU A 139 -19.65 -5.08 6.67
CA GLU A 139 -18.92 -4.66 7.88
C GLU A 139 -19.13 -5.70 8.98
N ASP A 140 -18.23 -5.73 9.94
CA ASP A 140 -18.35 -6.42 11.21
C ASP A 140 -18.09 -5.43 12.36
N ASP A 141 -17.97 -5.90 13.61
CA ASP A 141 -17.79 -5.04 14.79
C ASP A 141 -16.51 -4.20 14.72
N VAL A 142 -15.47 -4.67 14.02
CA VAL A 142 -14.14 -4.06 13.99
C VAL A 142 -13.73 -3.50 12.64
N SER A 143 -14.37 -3.96 11.53
CA SER A 143 -13.91 -3.65 10.17
C SER A 143 -15.04 -3.18 9.25
N TYR A 144 -14.72 -2.23 8.37
CA TYR A 144 -15.44 -2.06 7.12
C TYR A 144 -14.87 -3.00 6.07
N ILE A 145 -15.74 -3.57 5.21
CA ILE A 145 -15.32 -4.40 4.09
C ILE A 145 -15.63 -3.63 2.80
N LEU A 146 -14.57 -3.23 2.09
CA LEU A 146 -14.68 -2.47 0.86
C LEU A 146 -14.42 -3.35 -0.36
N LYS A 147 -15.18 -3.12 -1.43
CA LYS A 147 -14.83 -3.54 -2.79
C LYS A 147 -14.26 -2.35 -3.54
N LEU A 148 -13.04 -2.47 -4.03
CA LEU A 148 -12.33 -1.43 -4.77
C LEU A 148 -12.31 -1.80 -6.24
N THR A 149 -12.96 -0.99 -7.09
CA THR A 149 -13.01 -1.18 -8.54
C THR A 149 -12.10 -0.15 -9.21
N PRO A 150 -11.20 -0.55 -10.14
CA PRO A 150 -10.35 0.38 -10.86
C PRO A 150 -11.18 1.47 -11.55
N LYS A 151 -10.76 2.73 -11.44
CA LYS A 151 -11.41 3.84 -12.13
C LYS A 151 -11.24 3.71 -13.65
N PRO A 152 -12.19 4.20 -14.46
CA PRO A 152 -12.05 4.25 -15.91
C PRO A 152 -10.73 4.91 -16.33
N GLY A 153 -10.04 4.31 -17.30
CA GLY A 153 -8.76 4.83 -17.80
C GLY A 153 -7.54 4.45 -16.95
N THR A 154 -7.71 3.78 -15.81
CA THR A 154 -6.57 3.24 -15.05
C THR A 154 -6.22 1.84 -15.60
N ASP A 155 -4.93 1.66 -15.91
CA ASP A 155 -4.41 0.33 -16.27
C ASP A 155 -3.99 -0.39 -14.98
N LYS A 156 -4.81 -1.33 -14.51
CA LYS A 156 -4.54 -2.18 -13.34
C LYS A 156 -4.67 -3.65 -13.72
N PRO A 157 -3.82 -4.54 -13.19
CA PRO A 157 -3.86 -5.98 -13.50
C PRO A 157 -5.01 -6.70 -12.78
N TYR A 158 -5.73 -5.99 -11.91
CA TYR A 158 -6.80 -6.51 -11.08
C TYR A 158 -8.17 -6.13 -11.64
N SER A 159 -9.16 -7.04 -11.54
CA SER A 159 -10.56 -6.73 -11.80
C SER A 159 -11.16 -5.91 -10.65
N TYR A 160 -10.82 -6.27 -9.43
CA TYR A 160 -11.17 -5.54 -8.20
C TYR A 160 -10.26 -5.99 -7.05
N LEU A 161 -10.30 -5.22 -5.96
CA LEU A 161 -9.73 -5.61 -4.67
C LEU A 161 -10.84 -5.72 -3.64
N LYS A 162 -10.66 -6.57 -2.62
CA LYS A 162 -11.51 -6.59 -1.43
C LYS A 162 -10.64 -6.24 -0.23
N MET A 163 -11.02 -5.19 0.50
CA MET A 163 -10.21 -4.63 1.57
C MET A 163 -10.98 -4.61 2.88
N TRP A 164 -10.36 -5.11 3.95
CA TRP A 164 -10.84 -4.99 5.33
C TRP A 164 -10.12 -3.83 5.99
N VAL A 165 -10.87 -2.86 6.46
CA VAL A 165 -10.36 -1.61 7.06
C VAL A 165 -10.80 -1.53 8.50
N ASP A 166 -9.85 -1.42 9.42
CA ASP A 166 -10.11 -1.25 10.85
C ASP A 166 -10.89 0.05 11.10
N LYS A 167 -12.03 -0.05 11.80
CA LYS A 167 -12.94 1.08 12.06
C LYS A 167 -12.34 2.18 12.94
N LYS A 168 -11.36 1.85 13.80
CA LYS A 168 -10.75 2.78 14.74
C LYS A 168 -9.55 3.50 14.13
N THR A 169 -8.69 2.76 13.45
CA THR A 169 -7.42 3.27 12.94
C THR A 169 -7.45 3.61 11.46
N PHE A 170 -8.45 3.15 10.71
CA PHE A 170 -8.52 3.19 9.25
C PHE A 170 -7.33 2.52 8.54
N LEU A 171 -6.57 1.66 9.24
CA LEU A 171 -5.55 0.85 8.60
C LEU A 171 -6.18 -0.36 7.90
N PRO A 172 -5.70 -0.73 6.70
CA PRO A 172 -6.10 -1.97 6.06
C PRO A 172 -5.52 -3.14 6.84
N GLN A 173 -6.37 -4.10 7.22
CA GLN A 173 -5.94 -5.33 7.89
C GLN A 173 -5.61 -6.43 6.89
N LYS A 174 -6.41 -6.51 5.82
CA LYS A 174 -6.28 -7.49 4.73
C LYS A 174 -6.71 -6.86 3.42
N VAL A 175 -6.00 -7.18 2.33
CA VAL A 175 -6.40 -6.83 0.96
C VAL A 175 -6.27 -8.07 0.08
N GLU A 176 -7.37 -8.49 -0.51
CA GLU A 176 -7.42 -9.55 -1.51
C GLU A 176 -7.43 -8.93 -2.91
N HIS A 177 -6.55 -9.42 -3.77
CA HIS A 177 -6.41 -8.95 -5.14
C HIS A 177 -6.94 -10.01 -6.11
N TYR A 178 -7.93 -9.64 -6.90
CA TYR A 178 -8.58 -10.52 -7.88
C TYR A 178 -8.11 -10.15 -9.28
N ASP A 179 -7.65 -11.14 -10.03
CA ASP A 179 -7.17 -10.94 -11.41
C ASP A 179 -8.30 -10.59 -12.39
N LYS A 180 -7.97 -10.40 -13.65
CA LYS A 180 -8.95 -10.06 -14.71
C LYS A 180 -10.02 -11.12 -14.94
N SER A 181 -9.75 -12.39 -14.56
CA SER A 181 -10.74 -13.47 -14.60
C SER A 181 -11.65 -13.51 -13.38
N GLY A 182 -11.41 -12.67 -12.37
CA GLY A 182 -12.13 -12.68 -11.09
C GLY A 182 -11.62 -13.74 -10.11
N SER A 183 -10.47 -14.37 -10.38
CA SER A 183 -9.85 -15.36 -9.49
C SER A 183 -8.93 -14.67 -8.47
N LEU A 184 -8.93 -15.16 -7.23
CA LEU A 184 -8.02 -14.68 -6.20
C LEU A 184 -6.58 -14.94 -6.62
N TRP A 185 -5.79 -13.88 -6.64
CA TRP A 185 -4.38 -13.93 -7.03
C TRP A 185 -3.43 -13.69 -5.87
N LYS A 186 -3.62 -12.60 -5.13
CA LYS A 186 -2.74 -12.25 -4.01
C LYS A 186 -3.56 -11.87 -2.77
N VAL A 187 -2.99 -12.14 -1.61
CA VAL A 187 -3.53 -11.69 -0.32
C VAL A 187 -2.45 -10.94 0.43
N MET A 188 -2.66 -9.66 0.69
CA MET A 188 -1.84 -8.86 1.60
C MET A 188 -2.48 -8.84 2.99
N ARG A 189 -1.65 -8.96 4.04
CA ARG A 189 -2.07 -8.80 5.44
C ARG A 189 -1.13 -7.88 6.17
N ILE A 190 -1.69 -7.00 7.00
CA ILE A 190 -0.94 -6.27 8.01
C ILE A 190 -1.00 -7.10 9.29
N GLU A 191 0.14 -7.68 9.69
CA GLU A 191 0.24 -8.62 10.81
C GLU A 191 0.69 -7.95 12.11
N GLY A 192 1.10 -6.70 12.07
CA GLY A 192 1.50 -5.95 13.25
C GLY A 192 1.51 -4.44 13.03
N VAL A 193 1.08 -3.71 14.06
CA VAL A 193 1.03 -2.25 14.08
C VAL A 193 1.71 -1.75 15.36
N LYS A 194 2.53 -0.70 15.23
CA LYS A 194 3.16 0.01 16.35
C LYS A 194 2.73 1.47 16.34
N ASN A 195 2.54 2.05 17.52
CA ASN A 195 2.38 3.50 17.64
C ASN A 195 3.77 4.15 17.80
N ILE A 196 4.12 5.03 16.87
CA ILE A 196 5.39 5.78 16.87
C ILE A 196 5.05 7.25 16.73
N LYS A 197 5.36 8.05 17.73
CA LYS A 197 5.04 9.51 17.79
C LYS A 197 3.57 9.81 17.46
N GLY A 198 2.63 8.97 17.88
CA GLY A 198 1.19 9.14 17.63
C GLY A 198 0.68 8.54 16.32
N TYR A 199 1.56 8.07 15.45
CA TYR A 199 1.18 7.39 14.21
C TYR A 199 1.05 5.88 14.43
N ASN A 200 -0.06 5.29 14.01
CA ASN A 200 -0.22 3.84 13.93
C ASN A 200 0.41 3.33 12.63
N ILE A 201 1.55 2.66 12.73
CA ILE A 201 2.35 2.28 11.57
C ILE A 201 2.48 0.76 11.51
N PRO A 202 2.16 0.14 10.35
CA PRO A 202 2.45 -1.26 10.12
C PRO A 202 3.95 -1.55 10.25
N TYR A 203 4.31 -2.55 11.07
CA TYR A 203 5.70 -3.00 11.18
C TYR A 203 5.91 -4.42 10.63
N LYS A 204 4.82 -5.14 10.33
CA LYS A 204 4.87 -6.44 9.69
C LYS A 204 3.75 -6.57 8.67
N ILE A 205 4.13 -6.85 7.44
CA ILE A 205 3.22 -7.01 6.30
C ILE A 205 3.61 -8.29 5.57
N SER A 206 2.63 -9.12 5.23
CA SER A 206 2.84 -10.26 4.34
C SER A 206 2.03 -10.11 3.05
N VAL A 207 2.60 -10.59 1.96
CA VAL A 207 1.93 -10.72 0.66
C VAL A 207 2.11 -12.16 0.18
N GLU A 208 1.01 -12.84 -0.05
CA GLU A 208 0.97 -14.22 -0.54
C GLU A 208 0.43 -14.25 -1.96
N ASN A 209 1.17 -14.82 -2.89
CA ASN A 209 0.69 -15.16 -4.22
C ASN A 209 0.10 -16.56 -4.18
N VAL A 210 -1.23 -16.65 -4.06
CA VAL A 210 -1.92 -17.94 -3.87
C VAL A 210 -1.77 -18.89 -5.06
N LYS A 211 -1.56 -18.33 -6.28
CA LYS A 211 -1.37 -19.13 -7.49
C LYS A 211 0.02 -19.77 -7.56
N LYS A 212 1.03 -19.04 -7.09
CA LYS A 212 2.43 -19.49 -7.06
C LYS A 212 2.77 -20.24 -5.76
N LYS A 213 1.89 -20.18 -4.76
CA LYS A 213 2.19 -20.65 -3.39
C LYS A 213 3.48 -20.05 -2.84
N HIS A 214 3.69 -18.77 -3.14
CA HIS A 214 4.85 -18.00 -2.75
C HIS A 214 4.42 -16.87 -1.82
N LYS A 215 5.24 -16.56 -0.81
CA LYS A 215 4.93 -15.54 0.19
C LYS A 215 6.13 -14.64 0.44
N THR A 216 5.91 -13.34 0.48
CA THR A 216 6.88 -12.34 0.92
C THR A 216 6.42 -11.75 2.24
N ILE A 217 7.26 -11.82 3.28
CA ILE A 217 7.04 -11.18 4.57
C ILE A 217 8.00 -10.00 4.68
N MET A 218 7.48 -8.83 5.02
CA MET A 218 8.25 -7.61 5.28
C MET A 218 8.13 -7.24 6.75
N GLU A 219 9.25 -7.15 7.44
CA GLU A 219 9.35 -6.69 8.83
C GLU A 219 10.16 -5.39 8.84
N PHE A 220 9.60 -4.35 9.45
CA PHE A 220 10.19 -3.01 9.50
C PHE A 220 10.77 -2.77 10.89
N GLU A 221 12.08 -2.60 10.95
CA GLU A 221 12.86 -2.40 12.17
C GLU A 221 13.44 -0.98 12.21
N ASN A 222 13.79 -0.51 13.40
CA ASN A 222 14.44 0.78 13.60
C ASN A 222 13.72 1.93 12.87
N MET A 223 12.39 1.94 12.94
CA MET A 223 11.59 2.91 12.23
C MET A 223 11.66 4.28 12.91
N GLU A 224 12.10 5.26 12.16
CA GLU A 224 12.13 6.67 12.51
C GLU A 224 11.13 7.44 11.64
N VAL A 225 10.37 8.35 12.23
CA VAL A 225 9.39 9.20 11.53
C VAL A 225 9.62 10.67 11.84
N ASP A 226 9.29 11.53 10.89
CA ASP A 226 9.42 12.99 10.98
C ASP A 226 10.84 13.40 11.38
N VAL A 227 11.83 12.88 10.64
CA VAL A 227 13.27 13.14 10.88
C VAL A 227 13.85 14.18 9.93
N GLY A 228 13.05 14.71 9.00
CA GLY A 228 13.47 15.75 8.07
C GLY A 228 14.38 15.23 6.95
N LEU A 229 13.99 14.11 6.30
CA LEU A 229 14.78 13.54 5.20
C LEU A 229 15.03 14.57 4.09
N SER A 230 16.30 14.69 3.65
CA SER A 230 16.67 15.54 2.51
C SER A 230 16.09 14.98 1.20
N ASP A 231 15.71 15.86 0.27
CA ASP A 231 15.27 15.47 -1.06
C ASP A 231 16.39 14.82 -1.89
N ASP A 232 17.65 15.06 -1.55
CA ASP A 232 18.83 14.44 -2.20
C ASP A 232 18.82 12.91 -2.12
N ILE A 233 18.17 12.33 -1.09
CA ILE A 233 17.99 10.89 -0.93
C ILE A 233 17.17 10.31 -2.09
N PHE A 234 16.21 11.08 -2.62
CA PHE A 234 15.28 10.65 -3.64
C PHE A 234 15.73 11.03 -5.06
N THR A 235 17.02 10.74 -5.35
CA THR A 235 17.63 11.03 -6.65
C THR A 235 18.27 9.80 -7.26
N VAL A 236 18.36 9.78 -8.60
CA VAL A 236 19.08 8.74 -9.35
C VAL A 236 20.57 8.69 -8.94
N SER A 237 21.15 9.81 -8.56
CA SER A 237 22.53 9.85 -8.07
C SER A 237 22.70 9.12 -6.74
N TYR A 238 21.75 9.33 -5.81
CA TYR A 238 21.81 8.70 -4.49
C TYR A 238 21.59 7.17 -4.55
N MET A 239 20.70 6.67 -5.41
CA MET A 239 20.45 5.23 -5.53
C MET A 239 21.68 4.44 -6.01
N ARG A 240 22.69 5.09 -6.60
CA ARG A 240 23.94 4.45 -7.07
C ARG A 240 25.05 4.36 -6.01
N ARG A 241 24.89 5.03 -4.86
CA ARG A 241 25.91 5.12 -3.77
C ARG A 241 26.03 3.83 -2.93
#